data_250732269373c1972b6c1dc40556754b
#
_entry.id   250732269373c1972b6c1dc40556754b
#
_cell.length_a   1.000
_cell.length_b   1.000
_cell.length_c   1.000
_cell.angle_alpha   90.00
_cell.angle_beta   90.00
_cell.angle_gamma   90.00
#
_symmetry.space_group_name_H-M   'P 1'
#
loop_
_entity.id
_entity.type
_entity.pdbx_description
1 polymer ?
#
loop_
_entity_poly.entity_id
_entity_poly.type
_entity_poly.pdbx_seq_one_letter_code
_entity_poly.pdbx_strand_id
1 'polypeptide(L)'
;MNYPAAPWKLKGYAVQTLQLVNIEQACKFIPSELEIVSLLPGKTLGGIYISCYESDSFLEYNELIVVPGFVRYREKIGVWISHIYVDDRDSVAGGREIWGLPKEMAKFTWNNGSVNVSQNNRELCILRYQQGLLHFSTWWQQGFNGGSFSGLYKVLLFFEYQSKSQIG
;
A
#
# COMPACT_ATOMS: atom_id res chain seq x y z
N MET A 1 -21.29 -6.09 -10.99
CA MET A 1 -20.14 -5.50 -10.30
C MET A 1 -20.04 -4.05 -10.75
N ASN A 2 -19.96 -3.11 -9.82
CA ASN A 2 -20.13 -1.68 -10.11
C ASN A 2 -18.83 -0.88 -9.90
N TYR A 3 -17.68 -1.46 -10.20
CA TYR A 3 -16.42 -0.71 -10.11
C TYR A 3 -16.04 -0.11 -11.47
N PRO A 4 -15.38 1.07 -11.49
CA PRO A 4 -14.94 1.74 -12.71
C PRO A 4 -13.87 0.95 -13.45
N ALA A 5 -13.77 1.16 -14.78
CA ALA A 5 -12.65 0.66 -15.56
C ALA A 5 -11.33 1.36 -15.15
N ALA A 6 -10.19 0.64 -15.30
CA ALA A 6 -8.88 1.26 -15.10
C ALA A 6 -8.58 2.32 -16.19
N PRO A 7 -7.74 3.34 -15.89
CA PRO A 7 -7.04 3.59 -14.63
C PRO A 7 -7.92 4.31 -13.59
N TRP A 8 -7.79 3.96 -12.31
CA TRP A 8 -8.51 4.67 -11.26
C TRP A 8 -7.77 5.94 -10.85
N LYS A 9 -8.53 7.03 -10.76
CA LYS A 9 -8.07 8.27 -10.17
C LYS A 9 -8.54 8.30 -8.72
N LEU A 10 -7.60 8.34 -7.78
CA LEU A 10 -7.86 8.38 -6.35
C LEU A 10 -7.28 9.67 -5.78
N LYS A 11 -8.04 10.34 -4.92
CA LYS A 11 -7.68 11.60 -4.27
C LYS A 11 -8.09 11.52 -2.81
N GLY A 12 -7.24 11.99 -1.92
CA GLY A 12 -7.49 11.95 -0.49
C GLY A 12 -6.20 12.23 0.27
N TYR A 13 -6.11 11.69 1.48
CA TYR A 13 -4.93 11.81 2.31
C TYR A 13 -4.43 10.43 2.75
N ALA A 14 -3.17 10.37 3.13
CA ALA A 14 -2.55 9.16 3.60
C ALA A 14 -1.57 9.43 4.75
N VAL A 15 -1.40 8.42 5.59
CA VAL A 15 -0.35 8.35 6.59
C VAL A 15 0.51 7.14 6.27
N GLN A 16 1.82 7.35 6.19
CA GLN A 16 2.78 6.31 5.83
C GLN A 16 3.85 6.18 6.90
N THR A 17 4.26 4.95 7.19
CA THR A 17 5.46 4.66 7.98
C THR A 17 6.50 3.98 7.11
N LEU A 18 7.77 4.26 7.42
CA LEU A 18 8.91 3.53 6.87
C LEU A 18 9.79 3.11 8.04
N GLN A 19 10.20 1.84 8.07
CA GLN A 19 10.99 1.29 9.15
C GLN A 19 11.93 0.17 8.67
N LEU A 20 13.04 0.03 9.37
CA LEU A 20 13.93 -1.12 9.15
C LEU A 20 13.31 -2.38 9.76
N VAL A 21 13.09 -3.38 8.91
CA VAL A 21 12.49 -4.68 9.27
C VAL A 21 13.58 -5.75 9.23
N ASN A 22 13.60 -6.67 10.20
CA ASN A 22 14.47 -7.83 10.16
C ASN A 22 14.12 -8.72 8.97
N ILE A 23 15.09 -9.09 8.15
CA ILE A 23 14.88 -9.96 6.98
C ILE A 23 14.29 -11.31 7.41
N GLU A 24 14.71 -11.88 8.55
CA GLU A 24 14.14 -13.12 9.12
C GLU A 24 12.64 -13.00 9.45
N GLN A 25 12.15 -11.82 9.77
CA GLN A 25 10.72 -11.58 9.96
C GLN A 25 10.00 -11.31 8.64
N ALA A 26 10.62 -10.52 7.76
CA ALA A 26 10.07 -10.16 6.46
C ALA A 26 9.88 -11.40 5.55
N CYS A 27 10.83 -12.33 5.55
CA CYS A 27 10.81 -13.53 4.69
C CYS A 27 9.60 -14.45 4.94
N LYS A 28 8.96 -14.36 6.11
CA LYS A 28 7.74 -15.13 6.40
C LYS A 28 6.53 -14.66 5.53
N PHE A 29 6.60 -13.45 4.99
CA PHE A 29 5.54 -12.81 4.20
C PHE A 29 5.94 -12.56 2.76
N ILE A 30 7.18 -12.85 2.39
CA ILE A 30 7.74 -12.63 1.04
C ILE A 30 7.97 -13.99 0.39
N PRO A 31 7.49 -14.22 -0.84
CA PRO A 31 7.76 -15.45 -1.59
C PRO A 31 9.25 -15.71 -1.77
N SER A 32 9.63 -16.97 -1.70
CA SER A 32 11.05 -17.40 -1.83
C SER A 32 11.66 -17.11 -3.21
N GLU A 33 10.82 -16.88 -4.21
CA GLU A 33 11.23 -16.52 -5.58
C GLU A 33 11.72 -15.08 -5.71
N LEU A 34 11.49 -14.27 -4.65
CA LEU A 34 11.91 -12.89 -4.59
C LEU A 34 13.13 -12.73 -3.67
N GLU A 35 14.17 -12.08 -4.17
CA GLU A 35 15.32 -11.70 -3.36
C GLU A 35 14.96 -10.50 -2.48
N ILE A 36 15.11 -10.62 -1.15
CA ILE A 36 14.90 -9.48 -0.24
C ILE A 36 16.11 -8.56 -0.31
N VAL A 37 15.88 -7.29 -0.63
CA VAL A 37 16.94 -6.27 -0.69
C VAL A 37 17.34 -5.87 0.72
N SER A 38 18.60 -6.13 1.07
CA SER A 38 19.19 -5.73 2.35
C SER A 38 19.73 -4.30 2.23
N LEU A 39 19.22 -3.38 3.04
CA LEU A 39 19.71 -2.00 3.14
C LEU A 39 20.80 -1.85 4.20
N LEU A 40 20.71 -2.63 5.28
CA LEU A 40 21.72 -2.78 6.33
C LEU A 40 21.84 -4.27 6.66
N PRO A 41 22.93 -4.74 7.27
CA PRO A 41 23.10 -6.15 7.62
C PRO A 41 21.87 -6.72 8.33
N GLY A 42 21.21 -7.71 7.70
CA GLY A 42 20.00 -8.37 8.20
C GLY A 42 18.71 -7.52 8.22
N LYS A 43 18.70 -6.35 7.57
CA LYS A 43 17.57 -5.43 7.57
C LYS A 43 17.17 -5.04 6.14
N THR A 44 15.86 -5.00 5.90
CA THR A 44 15.22 -4.41 4.73
C THR A 44 14.36 -3.21 5.14
N LEU A 45 13.82 -2.47 4.17
CA LEU A 45 12.88 -1.39 4.44
C LEU A 45 11.47 -1.89 4.18
N GLY A 46 10.62 -1.75 5.17
CA GLY A 46 9.20 -2.04 5.09
C GLY A 46 8.37 -0.92 5.70
N GLY A 47 7.06 -1.10 5.76
CA GLY A 47 6.17 -0.12 6.35
C GLY A 47 4.71 -0.41 6.08
N ILE A 48 3.88 0.53 6.48
CA ILE A 48 2.45 0.54 6.18
C ILE A 48 2.07 1.87 5.53
N TYR A 49 1.07 1.79 4.68
CA TYR A 49 0.41 2.95 4.05
C TYR A 49 -1.07 2.85 4.37
N ILE A 50 -1.65 3.88 4.99
CA ILE A 50 -3.07 3.96 5.28
C ILE A 50 -3.61 5.23 4.63
N SER A 51 -4.62 5.08 3.77
CA SER A 51 -5.25 6.19 3.05
C SER A 51 -6.74 6.25 3.28
N CYS A 52 -7.27 7.44 3.10
CA CYS A 52 -8.69 7.72 2.97
C CYS A 52 -8.88 8.43 1.61
N TYR A 53 -9.59 7.78 0.69
CA TYR A 53 -9.92 8.33 -0.61
C TYR A 53 -11.32 8.95 -0.56
N GLU A 54 -11.40 10.22 -0.98
CA GLU A 54 -12.56 11.10 -0.79
C GLU A 54 -13.35 11.30 -2.09
N SER A 55 -14.38 12.16 -2.04
CA SER A 55 -15.42 12.38 -3.05
C SER A 55 -14.96 12.71 -4.48
N ASP A 56 -13.71 13.16 -4.67
CA ASP A 56 -13.15 13.38 -6.01
C ASP A 56 -12.49 12.11 -6.61
N SER A 57 -12.61 10.98 -5.93
CA SER A 57 -12.09 9.69 -6.35
C SER A 57 -13.11 8.92 -7.18
N PHE A 58 -12.66 7.97 -8.00
CA PHE A 58 -13.56 7.03 -8.69
C PHE A 58 -14.33 6.12 -7.73
N LEU A 59 -13.72 5.80 -6.58
CA LEU A 59 -14.34 5.12 -5.44
C LEU A 59 -13.88 5.81 -4.15
N GLU A 60 -14.81 5.96 -3.22
CA GLU A 60 -14.55 6.51 -1.89
C GLU A 60 -14.34 5.35 -0.92
N TYR A 61 -13.12 5.18 -0.39
CA TYR A 61 -12.82 4.10 0.54
C TYR A 61 -11.54 4.34 1.32
N ASN A 62 -11.38 3.57 2.38
CA ASN A 62 -10.15 3.51 3.16
C ASN A 62 -9.32 2.30 2.75
N GLU A 63 -8.00 2.44 2.78
CA GLU A 63 -7.07 1.38 2.41
C GLU A 63 -5.89 1.29 3.38
N LEU A 64 -5.55 0.08 3.79
CA LEU A 64 -4.30 -0.25 4.48
C LEU A 64 -3.49 -1.18 3.60
N ILE A 65 -2.26 -0.79 3.27
CA ILE A 65 -1.28 -1.59 2.54
C ILE A 65 -0.14 -1.95 3.49
N VAL A 66 0.24 -3.23 3.54
CA VAL A 66 1.36 -3.74 4.34
C VAL A 66 2.49 -4.17 3.42
N VAL A 67 3.65 -3.55 3.64
CA VAL A 67 4.89 -3.81 2.89
C VAL A 67 5.92 -4.41 3.87
N PRO A 68 6.15 -5.73 3.89
CA PRO A 68 7.14 -6.35 4.75
C PRO A 68 8.59 -6.04 4.34
N GLY A 69 8.84 -5.71 3.07
CA GLY A 69 10.19 -5.42 2.63
C GLY A 69 10.32 -5.02 1.17
N PHE A 70 11.49 -4.48 0.84
CA PHE A 70 11.93 -4.28 -0.53
C PHE A 70 12.43 -5.60 -1.09
N VAL A 71 12.13 -5.83 -2.35
CA VAL A 71 12.47 -7.07 -3.04
C VAL A 71 13.05 -6.78 -4.42
N ARG A 72 13.85 -7.73 -4.90
CA ARG A 72 14.38 -7.76 -6.26
C ARG A 72 13.76 -8.94 -7.01
N TYR A 73 13.34 -8.68 -8.22
CA TYR A 73 12.96 -9.69 -9.18
C TYR A 73 13.62 -9.39 -10.50
N ARG A 74 14.54 -10.26 -10.93
CA ARG A 74 15.45 -9.98 -12.07
C ARG A 74 16.16 -8.66 -11.85
N GLU A 75 16.14 -7.76 -12.85
CA GLU A 75 16.80 -6.45 -12.81
C GLU A 75 15.98 -5.35 -12.10
N LYS A 76 14.78 -5.65 -11.60
CA LYS A 76 13.87 -4.67 -11.03
C LYS A 76 13.80 -4.77 -9.52
N ILE A 77 13.89 -3.63 -8.84
CA ILE A 77 13.67 -3.49 -7.41
C ILE A 77 12.29 -2.86 -7.20
N GLY A 78 11.55 -3.37 -6.23
CA GLY A 78 10.23 -2.87 -5.87
C GLY A 78 9.87 -3.21 -4.44
N VAL A 79 8.61 -2.99 -4.08
CA VAL A 79 8.06 -3.39 -2.80
C VAL A 79 7.17 -4.60 -2.96
N TRP A 80 7.26 -5.52 -2.02
CA TRP A 80 6.31 -6.61 -1.92
C TRP A 80 5.12 -6.16 -1.07
N ILE A 81 3.91 -6.35 -1.58
CA ILE A 81 2.69 -6.10 -0.82
C ILE A 81 2.16 -7.44 -0.32
N SER A 82 2.18 -7.62 0.99
CA SER A 82 1.71 -8.86 1.61
C SER A 82 0.20 -8.85 1.89
N HIS A 83 -0.36 -7.70 2.29
CA HIS A 83 -1.77 -7.55 2.63
C HIS A 83 -2.29 -6.19 2.18
N ILE A 84 -3.53 -6.17 1.70
CA ILE A 84 -4.29 -4.95 1.44
C ILE A 84 -5.67 -5.12 2.05
N TYR A 85 -6.05 -4.19 2.91
CA TYR A 85 -7.37 -4.13 3.51
C TYR A 85 -8.09 -2.87 3.05
N VAL A 86 -9.38 -2.98 2.77
CA VAL A 86 -10.25 -1.87 2.34
C VAL A 86 -11.63 -2.00 2.96
N ASP A 87 -12.41 -0.93 3.00
CA ASP A 87 -13.78 -0.94 3.52
C ASP A 87 -14.86 -0.85 2.43
N ASP A 88 -14.47 -0.96 1.16
CA ASP A 88 -15.36 -0.92 0.01
C ASP A 88 -15.30 -2.21 -0.81
N ARG A 89 -16.48 -2.78 -1.11
CA ARG A 89 -16.61 -4.07 -1.83
C ARG A 89 -16.24 -3.94 -3.31
N ASP A 90 -16.54 -2.83 -3.95
CA ASP A 90 -16.23 -2.60 -5.35
C ASP A 90 -14.72 -2.40 -5.51
N SER A 91 -14.06 -1.77 -4.53
CA SER A 91 -12.60 -1.71 -4.45
C SER A 91 -11.96 -3.10 -4.30
N VAL A 92 -12.56 -4.00 -3.50
CA VAL A 92 -12.08 -5.40 -3.42
C VAL A 92 -12.21 -6.10 -4.77
N ALA A 93 -13.40 -6.04 -5.38
CA ALA A 93 -13.67 -6.71 -6.64
C ALA A 93 -12.77 -6.20 -7.77
N GLY A 94 -12.75 -4.89 -8.01
CA GLY A 94 -11.92 -4.28 -9.05
C GLY A 94 -10.43 -4.46 -8.79
N GLY A 95 -9.99 -4.35 -7.52
CA GLY A 95 -8.60 -4.56 -7.15
C GLY A 95 -8.11 -5.98 -7.47
N ARG A 96 -8.95 -6.99 -7.22
CA ARG A 96 -8.64 -8.39 -7.52
C ARG A 96 -8.70 -8.71 -9.01
N GLU A 97 -9.75 -8.26 -9.69
CA GLU A 97 -10.00 -8.61 -11.08
C GLU A 97 -9.12 -7.86 -12.08
N ILE A 98 -8.88 -6.56 -11.83
CA ILE A 98 -8.09 -5.72 -12.75
C ILE A 98 -6.58 -5.88 -12.50
N TRP A 99 -6.17 -5.92 -11.22
CA TRP A 99 -4.73 -5.85 -10.86
C TRP A 99 -4.21 -7.06 -10.09
N GLY A 100 -5.06 -8.04 -9.76
CA GLY A 100 -4.65 -9.20 -8.96
C GLY A 100 -4.22 -8.85 -7.53
N LEU A 101 -4.69 -7.71 -6.97
CA LEU A 101 -4.34 -7.27 -5.63
C LEU A 101 -4.99 -8.16 -4.55
N PRO A 102 -4.29 -8.51 -3.46
CA PRO A 102 -4.83 -9.35 -2.39
C PRO A 102 -5.75 -8.56 -1.44
N LYS A 103 -6.72 -7.82 -1.99
CA LYS A 103 -7.61 -6.96 -1.20
C LYS A 103 -8.60 -7.79 -0.38
N GLU A 104 -8.76 -7.43 0.89
CA GLU A 104 -9.72 -7.98 1.82
C GLU A 104 -10.53 -6.87 2.48
N MET A 105 -11.76 -7.22 2.94
CA MET A 105 -12.59 -6.28 3.68
C MET A 105 -12.07 -6.10 5.09
N ALA A 106 -12.01 -4.84 5.56
CA ALA A 106 -11.76 -4.48 6.94
C ALA A 106 -12.56 -3.24 7.35
N LYS A 107 -12.64 -2.98 8.64
CA LYS A 107 -13.26 -1.78 9.21
C LYS A 107 -12.19 -0.78 9.57
N PHE A 108 -12.39 0.47 9.19
CA PHE A 108 -11.53 1.61 9.53
C PHE A 108 -12.26 2.54 10.51
N THR A 109 -11.53 3.02 11.50
CA THR A 109 -12.02 4.03 12.45
C THR A 109 -10.96 5.09 12.61
N TRP A 110 -11.22 6.26 12.04
CA TRP A 110 -10.36 7.42 12.15
C TRP A 110 -10.75 8.24 13.37
N ASN A 111 -9.76 8.62 14.16
CA ASN A 111 -9.88 9.54 15.29
C ASN A 111 -8.86 10.66 15.13
N ASN A 112 -8.96 11.70 15.93
CA ASN A 112 -7.96 12.76 15.90
C ASN A 112 -6.57 12.20 16.29
N GLY A 113 -5.66 12.16 15.32
CA GLY A 113 -4.30 11.67 15.49
C GLY A 113 -4.15 10.14 15.55
N SER A 114 -5.16 9.37 15.15
CA SER A 114 -5.02 7.91 15.05
C SER A 114 -6.00 7.28 14.08
N VAL A 115 -5.62 6.12 13.57
CA VAL A 115 -6.50 5.25 12.80
C VAL A 115 -6.39 3.83 13.33
N ASN A 116 -7.55 3.17 13.49
CA ASN A 116 -7.66 1.76 13.86
C ASN A 116 -8.25 0.98 12.69
N VAL A 117 -7.61 -0.12 12.32
CA VAL A 117 -8.06 -1.06 11.30
C VAL A 117 -8.32 -2.41 11.95
N SER A 118 -9.51 -2.96 11.73
CA SER A 118 -9.93 -4.24 12.32
C SER A 118 -10.69 -5.13 11.33
N GLN A 119 -10.61 -6.43 11.51
CA GLN A 119 -11.32 -7.45 10.74
C GLN A 119 -11.85 -8.54 11.68
N ASN A 120 -13.11 -8.92 11.54
CA ASN A 120 -13.73 -10.00 12.36
C ASN A 120 -13.49 -9.84 13.87
N ASN A 121 -13.65 -8.64 14.39
CA ASN A 121 -13.38 -8.24 15.78
C ASN A 121 -11.91 -8.40 16.23
N ARG A 122 -10.99 -8.65 15.30
CA ARG A 122 -9.56 -8.66 15.55
C ARG A 122 -8.96 -7.33 15.10
N GLU A 123 -8.19 -6.69 15.97
CA GLU A 123 -7.39 -5.53 15.62
C GLU A 123 -6.22 -5.96 14.71
N LEU A 124 -6.11 -5.32 13.57
CA LEU A 124 -5.03 -5.53 12.59
C LEU A 124 -3.91 -4.51 12.76
N CYS A 125 -4.30 -3.24 12.94
CA CYS A 125 -3.36 -2.14 13.02
C CYS A 125 -3.95 -0.97 13.80
N ILE A 126 -3.16 -0.39 14.70
CA ILE A 126 -3.40 0.96 15.24
C ILE A 126 -2.20 1.82 14.88
N LEU A 127 -2.43 2.87 14.10
CA LEU A 127 -1.43 3.89 13.82
C LEU A 127 -1.80 5.18 14.54
N ARG A 128 -0.89 5.67 15.40
CA ARG A 128 -0.99 7.00 16.04
C ARG A 128 0.00 7.94 15.37
N TYR A 129 -0.44 9.16 15.06
CA TYR A 129 0.36 10.16 14.39
C TYR A 129 0.06 11.55 14.96
N GLN A 130 1.02 12.44 14.88
CA GLN A 130 0.84 13.86 15.21
C GLN A 130 0.85 14.66 13.91
N GLN A 131 -0.11 15.55 13.75
CA GLN A 131 -0.08 16.51 12.65
C GLN A 131 1.00 17.55 12.98
N GLY A 132 2.03 17.63 12.13
CA GLY A 132 3.06 18.68 12.25
C GLY A 132 2.50 20.06 11.93
N LEU A 133 3.15 21.11 12.43
CA LEU A 133 2.79 22.52 12.14
C LEU A 133 3.07 22.92 10.69
N LEU A 134 3.80 22.12 9.93
CA LEU A 134 4.13 22.34 8.53
C LEU A 134 3.36 21.34 7.65
N HIS A 135 2.38 21.84 6.92
CA HIS A 135 1.72 21.10 5.87
C HIS A 135 2.50 21.28 4.55
N PHE A 136 3.12 20.22 4.07
CA PHE A 136 3.60 20.17 2.70
C PHE A 136 2.55 19.49 1.83
N SER A 137 1.92 20.27 0.97
CA SER A 137 1.03 19.78 -0.07
C SER A 137 1.91 19.31 -1.24
N THR A 138 2.21 18.02 -1.31
CA THR A 138 2.92 17.44 -2.45
C THR A 138 1.92 16.70 -3.34
N TRP A 139 1.85 17.09 -4.59
CA TRP A 139 1.15 16.31 -5.60
C TRP A 139 2.04 15.11 -5.98
N TRP A 140 1.65 13.93 -5.52
CA TRP A 140 2.30 12.69 -5.92
C TRP A 140 1.44 12.05 -7.00
N GLN A 141 1.94 11.99 -8.22
CA GLN A 141 1.36 11.15 -9.25
C GLN A 141 2.16 9.85 -9.25
N GLN A 142 1.65 8.82 -8.61
CA GLN A 142 2.26 7.49 -8.63
C GLN A 142 1.68 6.70 -9.79
N GLY A 143 2.52 6.37 -10.76
CA GLY A 143 2.25 5.30 -11.70
C GLY A 143 2.69 3.97 -11.09
N PHE A 144 1.77 3.04 -10.92
CA PHE A 144 2.10 1.70 -10.48
C PHE A 144 2.22 0.79 -11.71
N ASN A 145 3.42 0.30 -11.99
CA ASN A 145 3.64 -0.82 -12.89
C ASN A 145 3.76 -2.08 -12.04
N GLY A 146 2.78 -2.96 -12.12
CA GLY A 146 2.73 -4.18 -11.34
C GLY A 146 2.83 -5.42 -12.21
N GLY A 147 3.40 -6.47 -11.66
CA GLY A 147 3.34 -7.82 -12.20
C GLY A 147 2.73 -8.77 -11.18
N SER A 148 1.79 -9.62 -11.59
CA SER A 148 1.31 -10.71 -10.75
C SER A 148 2.06 -11.99 -11.08
N PHE A 149 2.45 -12.75 -10.05
CA PHE A 149 2.96 -14.10 -10.24
C PHE A 149 1.79 -15.06 -10.40
N SER A 150 1.85 -15.90 -11.44
CA SER A 150 0.79 -16.83 -11.84
C SER A 150 0.25 -17.68 -10.68
N GLY A 151 -1.04 -17.66 -10.47
CA GLY A 151 -1.80 -18.59 -9.65
C GLY A 151 -2.08 -18.19 -8.20
N LEU A 152 -1.49 -17.11 -7.68
CA LEU A 152 -1.79 -16.55 -6.38
C LEU A 152 -1.84 -15.03 -6.51
N TYR A 153 -2.88 -14.39 -5.98
CA TYR A 153 -3.09 -12.94 -5.96
C TYR A 153 -1.97 -12.24 -5.17
N LYS A 154 -0.82 -12.03 -5.82
CA LYS A 154 0.37 -11.44 -5.19
C LYS A 154 0.94 -10.42 -6.16
N VAL A 155 1.06 -9.18 -5.74
CA VAL A 155 1.47 -8.05 -6.59
C VAL A 155 2.80 -7.50 -6.12
N LEU A 156 3.73 -7.47 -7.06
CA LEU A 156 4.97 -6.73 -6.95
C LEU A 156 4.73 -5.35 -7.59
N LEU A 157 4.79 -4.28 -6.80
CA LEU A 157 4.69 -2.92 -7.30
C LEU A 157 6.08 -2.34 -7.54
N PHE A 158 6.32 -1.87 -8.74
CA PHE A 158 7.49 -1.08 -9.09
C PHE A 158 7.12 0.40 -9.04
N PHE A 159 7.94 1.20 -8.37
CA PHE A 159 7.76 2.64 -8.36
C PHE A 159 8.54 3.23 -9.54
N GLU A 160 7.84 3.86 -10.48
CA GLU A 160 8.43 4.80 -11.41
C GLU A 160 8.25 6.21 -10.84
N TYR A 161 9.36 6.82 -10.45
CA TYR A 161 9.38 8.19 -9.95
C TYR A 161 9.37 9.15 -11.15
N GLN A 162 8.25 9.82 -11.38
CA GLN A 162 8.22 11.00 -12.24
C GLN A 162 8.07 12.25 -11.35
N SER A 163 9.17 12.91 -11.04
CA SER A 163 9.13 14.23 -10.44
C SER A 163 8.88 15.27 -11.55
N LYS A 164 7.70 15.86 -11.58
CA LYS A 164 7.50 17.16 -12.23
C LYS A 164 7.72 18.24 -11.19
N SER A 165 8.93 18.80 -11.14
CA SER A 165 9.16 20.08 -10.48
C SER A 165 8.55 21.18 -11.37
N GLN A 166 7.43 21.75 -10.99
CA GLN A 166 7.07 23.07 -11.45
C GLN A 166 7.73 24.08 -10.51
N ILE A 167 8.81 24.67 -10.98
CA ILE A 167 9.34 25.93 -10.46
C ILE A 167 8.55 27.01 -11.20
N GLY A 168 7.76 27.76 -10.49
CA GLY A 168 7.07 28.96 -10.93
C GLY A 168 7.31 30.04 -9.88
#